data_3b635fcea2cdb80aa008706fbb961b57
#
_entry.id   3b635fcea2cdb80aa008706fbb961b57
#
_cell.length_a   1.000
_cell.length_b   1.000
_cell.length_c   1.000
_cell.angle_alpha   90.00
_cell.angle_beta   90.00
_cell.angle_gamma   90.00
#
_symmetry.space_group_name_H-M   'P 1'
#
loop_
_entity.id
_entity.type
_entity.pdbx_description
1 polymer ?
#
loop_
_entity_poly.entity_id
_entity_poly.type
_entity_poly.pdbx_seq_one_letter_code
_entity_poly.pdbx_strand_id
1 'polypeptide(L)' 'MDTKTPSIGGRTWLTVPEAAEELHIPRTRCYELIQRGELPAVRIGERSIRVNHRELEKFLLENRRVVAR' A
#
# COMPACT_ATOMS: atom_id res chain seq x y z
N MET A 1 8.37 21.07 -1.25
CA MET A 1 8.48 20.48 -1.29
C MET A 1 8.29 19.70 -1.16
N ASP A 2 8.23 19.46 -1.29
CA ASP A 2 8.11 18.71 -1.26
C ASP A 2 8.13 17.95 -1.00
N THR A 3 8.21 18.00 -0.97
CA THR A 3 8.29 17.30 -0.74
C THR A 3 8.32 16.42 -0.59
N LYS A 4 8.58 16.09 -0.61
CA LYS A 4 8.59 15.08 -0.44
C LYS A 4 8.95 14.44 0.56
N THR A 5 8.32 14.15 1.52
CA THR A 5 8.72 13.38 2.35
C THR A 5 9.11 12.09 2.03
N PRO A 6 10.16 11.76 2.03
CA PRO A 6 10.63 10.57 1.57
C PRO A 6 10.57 9.44 2.50
N SER A 7 10.65 9.66 3.69
CA SER A 7 10.73 8.58 4.62
C SER A 7 9.41 7.91 4.84
N ILE A 8 9.35 6.63 4.74
CA ILE A 8 8.14 5.88 4.97
C ILE A 8 7.68 6.06 6.40
N GLY A 9 8.61 6.10 7.30
CA GLY A 9 8.25 6.24 8.69
C GLY A 9 7.45 7.47 8.98
N GLY A 10 7.68 8.54 8.20
CA GLY A 10 6.95 9.74 8.44
C GLY A 10 5.81 9.93 7.47
N ARG A 11 5.56 8.97 6.65
CA ARG A 11 4.56 9.08 5.63
C ARG A 11 3.29 8.37 5.99
N THR A 12 2.20 9.07 5.93
CA THR A 12 0.91 8.45 6.22
C THR A 12 0.31 7.81 4.98
N TRP A 13 0.51 8.45 3.83
CA TRP A 13 -0.07 7.98 2.59
C TRP A 13 0.97 7.57 1.59
N LEU A 14 0.73 6.44 0.94
CA LEU A 14 1.64 5.91 -0.05
C LEU A 14 0.94 5.85 -1.40
N THR A 15 1.70 6.02 -2.45
CA THR A 15 1.18 5.77 -3.78
C THR A 15 1.15 4.27 -3.98
N VAL A 16 0.47 3.83 -5.03
CA VAL A 16 0.42 2.40 -5.30
C VAL A 16 1.81 1.82 -5.55
N PRO A 17 2.66 2.47 -6.34
CA PRO A 17 4.01 1.94 -6.52
C PRO A 17 4.78 1.83 -5.21
N GLU A 18 4.60 2.81 -4.33
CA GLU A 18 5.28 2.78 -3.04
C GLU A 18 4.77 1.64 -2.18
N ALA A 19 3.46 1.43 -2.20
CA ALA A 19 2.89 0.35 -1.43
C ALA A 19 3.34 -0.99 -1.98
N ALA A 20 3.40 -1.10 -3.29
CA ALA A 20 3.85 -2.34 -3.91
C ALA A 20 5.27 -2.65 -3.51
N GLU A 21 6.08 -1.61 -3.43
CA GLU A 21 7.46 -1.78 -3.03
C GLU A 21 7.57 -2.25 -1.59
N GLU A 22 6.73 -1.69 -0.74
CA GLU A 22 6.70 -2.10 0.66
C GLU A 22 6.32 -3.57 0.77
N LEU A 23 5.42 -4.00 -0.08
CA LEU A 23 4.95 -5.38 -0.07
C LEU A 23 5.83 -6.30 -0.89
N HIS A 24 6.75 -5.72 -1.63
CA HIS A 24 7.64 -6.50 -2.52
C HIS A 24 6.84 -7.28 -3.54
N ILE A 25 5.85 -6.64 -4.12
CA ILE A 25 5.05 -7.27 -5.16
C ILE A 25 4.97 -6.33 -6.36
N PRO A 26 4.61 -6.85 -7.52
CA PRO A 26 4.44 -6.00 -8.69
C PRO A 26 3.28 -5.05 -8.51
N ARG A 27 3.34 -3.93 -9.20
CA ARG A 27 2.26 -2.95 -9.12
C ARG A 27 0.92 -3.54 -9.53
N THR A 28 0.94 -4.37 -10.57
CA THR A 28 -0.29 -4.97 -11.03
C THR A 28 -0.95 -5.78 -9.94
N ARG A 29 -0.14 -6.49 -9.18
CA ARG A 29 -0.67 -7.28 -8.10
C ARG A 29 -1.23 -6.37 -7.01
N CYS A 30 -0.56 -5.26 -6.76
CA CYS A 30 -1.03 -4.32 -5.76
C CYS A 30 -2.38 -3.75 -6.15
N TYR A 31 -2.53 -3.39 -7.42
CA TYR A 31 -3.80 -2.89 -7.92
C TYR A 31 -4.89 -3.95 -7.78
N GLU A 32 -4.54 -5.19 -8.06
CA GLU A 32 -5.49 -6.27 -7.89
C GLU A 32 -6.00 -6.37 -6.48
N LEU A 33 -5.10 -6.30 -5.53
CA LEU A 33 -5.47 -6.40 -4.12
C LEU A 33 -6.41 -5.25 -3.74
N ILE A 34 -6.13 -4.08 -4.26
CA ILE A 34 -6.96 -2.93 -3.98
C ILE A 34 -8.34 -3.10 -4.60
N GLN A 35 -8.39 -3.59 -5.84
CA GLN A 35 -9.66 -3.77 -6.50
C GLN A 35 -10.51 -4.84 -5.85
N ARG A 36 -9.87 -5.83 -5.29
CA ARG A 36 -10.60 -6.88 -4.61
C ARG A 36 -11.06 -6.47 -3.23
N GLY A 37 -10.61 -5.32 -2.79
CA GLY A 37 -10.95 -4.86 -1.46
C GLY A 37 -10.14 -5.50 -0.37
N GLU A 38 -9.09 -6.20 -0.74
CA GLU A 38 -8.25 -6.85 0.27
C GLU A 38 -7.26 -5.86 0.87
N LEU A 39 -6.78 -4.95 0.08
CA LEU A 39 -5.86 -3.93 0.56
C LEU A 39 -6.60 -2.60 0.61
N PRO A 40 -6.79 -2.02 1.79
CA PRO A 40 -7.52 -0.77 1.91
C PRO A 40 -6.79 0.36 1.20
N ALA A 41 -7.54 1.14 0.46
CA ALA A 41 -6.98 2.27 -0.25
C ALA A 41 -8.06 3.31 -0.42
N VAL A 42 -7.62 4.54 -0.64
CA VAL A 42 -8.53 5.65 -0.82
C VAL A 42 -8.32 6.22 -2.20
N ARG A 43 -9.41 6.49 -2.90
CA ARG A 43 -9.29 7.11 -4.19
C ARG A 43 -9.51 8.60 -4.03
N ILE A 44 -8.53 9.36 -4.43
CA ILE A 44 -8.62 10.80 -4.37
C ILE A 44 -8.81 11.29 -5.78
N GLY A 45 -9.99 11.77 -6.08
CA GLY A 45 -10.28 12.18 -7.43
C GLY A 45 -10.51 10.96 -8.30
N GLU A 46 -10.21 11.08 -9.56
CA GLU A 46 -10.47 10.01 -10.49
C GLU A 46 -9.36 9.03 -10.67
N ARG A 47 -8.17 9.47 -10.51
CA ARG A 47 -7.05 8.63 -10.81
C ARG A 47 -6.07 8.38 -9.70
N SER A 48 -6.14 9.19 -8.69
CA SER A 48 -5.17 9.10 -7.63
C SER A 48 -5.63 8.12 -6.56
N ILE A 49 -4.85 7.10 -6.35
CA ILE A 49 -5.14 6.14 -5.32
C ILE A 49 -4.03 6.20 -4.31
N ARG A 50 -4.38 6.25 -3.05
CA ARG A 50 -3.40 6.29 -1.98
C ARG A 50 -3.69 5.21 -0.98
N VAL A 51 -2.64 4.64 -0.43
CA VAL A 51 -2.76 3.60 0.57
C VAL A 51 -2.26 4.18 1.88
N ASN A 52 -3.05 4.03 2.93
CA ASN A 52 -2.65 4.50 4.23
C ASN A 52 -1.60 3.55 4.76
N HIS A 53 -0.47 4.08 5.18
CA HIS A 53 0.65 3.25 5.61
C HIS A 53 0.26 2.41 6.83
N ARG A 54 -0.51 2.98 7.72
CA ARG A 54 -0.94 2.27 8.89
C ARG A 54 -1.86 1.10 8.53
N GLU A 55 -2.73 1.33 7.57
CA GLU A 55 -3.62 0.26 7.12
C GLU A 55 -2.82 -0.82 6.41
N LEU A 56 -1.78 -0.41 5.71
CA LEU A 56 -0.92 -1.36 5.03
C LEU A 56 -0.24 -2.27 6.05
N GLU A 57 0.26 -1.68 7.12
CA GLU A 57 0.91 -2.47 8.14
C GLU A 57 -0.08 -3.44 8.77
N LYS A 58 -1.30 -2.97 8.98
CA LYS A 58 -2.33 -3.80 9.55
C LYS A 58 -2.63 -4.97 8.63
N PHE A 59 -2.72 -4.67 7.35
CA PHE A 59 -2.95 -5.69 6.35
C PHE A 59 -1.86 -6.76 6.41
N LEU A 60 -0.62 -6.33 6.53
CA LEU A 60 0.50 -7.25 6.62
C LEU A 60 0.42 -8.11 7.86
N LEU A 61 0.06 -7.50 8.96
CA LEU A 61 -0.05 -8.26 10.20
C LEU A 61 -1.15 -9.28 10.14
N GLU A 62 -2.28 -8.90 9.57
CA GLU A 62 -3.40 -9.79 9.49
C GLU A 62 -3.17 -10.93 8.52
N ASN A 63 -2.37 -10.68 7.52
CA ASN A 63 -2.09 -11.68 6.51
C ASN A 63 -0.75 -12.34 6.69
N ARG A 64 -0.15 -12.14 7.85
CA ARG A 64 1.14 -12.67 8.09
C ARG A 64 1.07 -14.11 8.45
N ARG A 65 0.94 -14.97 7.53
CA ARG A 65 0.90 -16.36 7.78
C ARG A 65 2.19 -16.97 7.38
N VAL A 66 2.57 -17.96 8.12
CA VAL A 66 3.77 -18.68 7.75
C VAL A 66 3.39 -19.51 6.54
N VAL A 67 4.07 -19.26 5.48
CA VAL A 67 3.82 -20.03 4.28
C VAL A 67 4.71 -21.24 4.34
N ALA A 68 4.09 -22.32 4.59
CA ALA A 68 4.87 -23.55 4.67
C ALA A 68 5.17 -23.96 3.26
N ARG A 69 6.34 -24.31 3.03
CA ARG A 69 6.60 -24.66 1.68
C ARG A 69 7.49 -25.71 1.61
#